data_1cda484406823144764cbf809c264594
#
_entry.id   1cda484406823144764cbf809c264594
#
_cell.length_a   1.000
_cell.length_b   1.000
_cell.length_c   1.000
_cell.angle_alpha   90.00
_cell.angle_beta   90.00
_cell.angle_gamma   90.00
#
_symmetry.space_group_name_H-M   'P 1'
#
loop_
_entity.id
_entity.type
_entity.pdbx_description
1 polymer ?
#
loop_
_entity_poly.entity_id
_entity_poly.type
_entity_poly.pdbx_seq_one_letter_code
_entity_poly.pdbx_strand_id
1 'polypeptide(L)'
;MEAGNGDSSLTANAKASIPRGERLDRALARASDAPLREGNRIMLLKDGPNTYDDWIAEISRAEHWVHLENYIFRADEVGNRFAKVLCEKASEGVRVRVLYDWFGCLDTPRAFWRRLRSAGVEVRAVSPPLLGTPLGVVRRDHRKLVTIDGTYASTGGVCISEGWLVTSPETGLPYRDTAVNVRGPAVADLDRAFAGTWAEAGEPLPDEECPSAEQLPAAGEESVRIIIQEPRRMRTLRMLQLLTASVEQRLWITDAYFLSMPILTQSLMAAARDGVDVRVLVPATNDLALIGALSRTGYQQFLEAGVRIFEYGGPMIHAKTLVADGRWSKVGSTNLNLSSLYANWEIDLVAEDSGFASKMEQLFEEDLAGAREVRLVQTWRGEKARPEGPLDTEDRRARRSAVGSGTGSGAILVRVGSVALQKSGAPLNTHEQALSAAASGALLGSSLLVGRFPRLVAWPLAAVGGLLGGIGLLRAARSALSGGVTTPPAPDYPESDGQ
;
A
#
# COMPACT_ATOMS: atom_id res chain seq x y z
N MET A 1 61.12 13.55 -51.14
CA MET A 1 60.75 12.64 -50.04
C MET A 1 59.92 13.45 -49.08
N GLU A 2 58.59 13.43 -49.28
CA GLU A 2 57.63 14.11 -48.44
C GLU A 2 56.96 13.06 -47.58
N ALA A 3 57.04 13.26 -46.25
CA ALA A 3 56.35 12.42 -45.27
C ALA A 3 54.98 13.04 -44.97
N GLY A 4 53.92 12.36 -45.35
CA GLY A 4 52.54 12.77 -45.07
C GLY A 4 52.21 12.65 -43.58
N ASN A 5 51.78 13.73 -43.00
CA ASN A 5 51.16 13.81 -41.68
C ASN A 5 49.67 13.34 -41.83
N GLY A 6 49.37 12.17 -41.34
CA GLY A 6 47.98 11.71 -41.18
C GLY A 6 47.35 12.32 -39.93
N ASP A 7 46.49 13.30 -40.13
CA ASP A 7 45.65 13.91 -39.11
C ASP A 7 44.46 12.97 -38.79
N SER A 8 44.61 12.19 -37.74
CA SER A 8 43.52 11.37 -37.21
C SER A 8 42.69 12.19 -36.22
N SER A 9 41.78 12.99 -36.74
CA SER A 9 40.73 13.64 -35.92
C SER A 9 39.75 12.57 -35.42
N LEU A 10 40.05 11.98 -34.28
CA LEU A 10 39.08 11.26 -33.47
C LEU A 10 38.05 12.28 -32.96
N THR A 11 36.97 12.43 -33.72
CA THR A 11 35.78 13.13 -33.26
C THR A 11 35.21 12.37 -32.06
N ALA A 12 35.61 12.81 -30.87
CA ALA A 12 34.97 12.40 -29.62
C ALA A 12 33.52 12.88 -29.70
N ASN A 13 32.61 11.94 -29.95
CA ASN A 13 31.17 12.15 -29.83
C ASN A 13 30.88 12.49 -28.37
N ALA A 14 30.91 13.77 -28.02
CA ALA A 14 30.47 14.29 -26.72
C ALA A 14 28.98 13.96 -26.61
N LYS A 15 28.64 12.83 -25.98
CA LYS A 15 27.25 12.55 -25.57
C LYS A 15 26.83 13.73 -24.71
N ALA A 16 25.91 14.55 -25.24
CA ALA A 16 25.32 15.65 -24.48
C ALA A 16 24.91 15.12 -23.11
N SER A 17 25.40 15.76 -22.04
CA SER A 17 25.09 15.34 -20.68
C SER A 17 23.61 15.56 -20.41
N ILE A 18 22.89 14.46 -20.19
CA ILE A 18 21.45 14.52 -19.85
C ILE A 18 21.30 15.32 -18.57
N PRO A 19 20.40 16.33 -18.50
CA PRO A 19 20.12 17.11 -17.28
C PRO A 19 19.77 16.21 -16.09
N ARG A 20 20.14 16.59 -14.86
CA ARG A 20 19.93 15.78 -13.66
C ARG A 20 18.45 15.37 -13.48
N GLY A 21 17.51 16.31 -13.76
CA GLY A 21 16.07 16.05 -13.70
C GLY A 21 15.62 14.94 -14.66
N GLU A 22 16.05 15.00 -15.92
CA GLU A 22 15.71 13.96 -16.91
C GLU A 22 16.32 12.59 -16.59
N ARG A 23 17.48 12.56 -15.93
CA ARG A 23 18.09 11.28 -15.50
C ARG A 23 17.26 10.63 -14.41
N LEU A 24 16.80 11.40 -13.43
CA LEU A 24 15.94 10.90 -12.35
C LEU A 24 14.59 10.44 -12.91
N ASP A 25 13.99 11.23 -13.79
CA ASP A 25 12.76 10.87 -14.48
C ASP A 25 12.85 9.52 -15.20
N ARG A 26 13.88 9.33 -16.01
CA ARG A 26 14.14 8.05 -16.69
C ARG A 26 14.42 6.89 -15.71
N ALA A 27 15.07 7.19 -14.57
CA ALA A 27 15.33 6.17 -13.55
C ALA A 27 14.02 5.77 -12.83
N LEU A 28 13.17 6.73 -12.48
CA LEU A 28 11.86 6.50 -11.90
C LEU A 28 10.95 5.71 -12.85
N ALA A 29 10.91 6.08 -14.15
CA ALA A 29 10.14 5.36 -15.16
C ALA A 29 10.55 3.88 -15.27
N ARG A 30 11.86 3.60 -15.32
CA ARG A 30 12.38 2.21 -15.38
C ARG A 30 12.11 1.43 -14.07
N ALA A 31 12.27 2.07 -12.93
CA ALA A 31 12.11 1.43 -11.62
C ALA A 31 10.66 1.04 -11.35
N SER A 32 9.72 1.92 -11.69
CA SER A 32 8.30 1.74 -11.48
C SER A 32 7.57 1.11 -12.66
N ASP A 33 8.21 0.99 -13.83
CA ASP A 33 7.57 0.58 -15.09
C ASP A 33 6.36 1.50 -15.40
N ALA A 34 6.52 2.80 -15.13
CA ALA A 34 5.50 3.82 -15.25
C ALA A 34 6.09 5.07 -15.93
N PRO A 35 5.72 5.37 -17.18
CA PRO A 35 6.13 6.59 -17.85
C PRO A 35 5.50 7.83 -17.20
N LEU A 36 6.16 8.98 -17.32
CA LEU A 36 5.55 10.26 -16.98
C LEU A 36 4.56 10.63 -18.09
N ARG A 37 3.32 10.93 -17.70
CA ARG A 37 2.27 11.42 -18.59
C ARG A 37 2.07 12.91 -18.32
N GLU A 38 2.26 13.73 -19.30
CA GLU A 38 1.99 15.17 -19.26
C GLU A 38 0.55 15.47 -19.71
N GLY A 39 0.08 16.68 -19.48
CA GLY A 39 -1.22 17.12 -19.95
C GLY A 39 -2.41 16.64 -19.11
N ASN A 40 -2.20 16.31 -17.85
CA ASN A 40 -3.28 15.88 -16.99
C ASN A 40 -3.81 17.02 -16.13
N ARG A 41 -5.01 16.83 -15.60
CA ARG A 41 -5.62 17.62 -14.54
C ARG A 41 -5.93 16.70 -13.38
N ILE A 42 -5.41 17.03 -12.19
CA ILE A 42 -5.64 16.25 -10.97
C ILE A 42 -6.31 17.07 -9.89
N MET A 43 -7.17 16.43 -9.11
CA MET A 43 -7.84 17.05 -7.99
C MET A 43 -7.78 16.15 -6.76
N LEU A 44 -7.35 16.73 -5.64
CA LEU A 44 -7.32 16.07 -4.34
C LEU A 44 -8.73 15.91 -3.78
N LEU A 45 -9.08 14.72 -3.34
CA LEU A 45 -10.34 14.37 -2.70
C LEU A 45 -10.07 13.99 -1.24
N LYS A 46 -10.41 14.88 -0.33
CA LYS A 46 -10.24 14.67 1.10
C LYS A 46 -11.47 13.94 1.64
N ASP A 47 -11.23 12.78 2.27
CA ASP A 47 -12.21 11.95 2.97
C ASP A 47 -13.33 11.33 2.11
N GLY A 48 -14.09 10.43 2.71
CA GLY A 48 -15.16 9.69 2.07
C GLY A 48 -16.24 10.56 1.43
N PRO A 49 -16.81 11.56 2.13
CA PRO A 49 -17.88 12.39 1.56
C PRO A 49 -17.52 13.01 0.22
N ASN A 50 -16.39 13.72 0.13
CA ASN A 50 -15.95 14.35 -1.11
C ASN A 50 -15.66 13.32 -2.21
N THR A 51 -15.08 12.18 -1.84
CA THR A 51 -14.77 11.09 -2.78
C THR A 51 -16.04 10.46 -3.33
N TYR A 52 -17.03 10.18 -2.49
CA TYR A 52 -18.27 9.55 -2.93
C TYR A 52 -19.14 10.48 -3.77
N ASP A 53 -19.21 11.77 -3.43
CA ASP A 53 -19.96 12.75 -4.21
C ASP A 53 -19.33 12.92 -5.59
N ASP A 54 -17.99 12.97 -5.69
CA ASP A 54 -17.27 13.02 -6.97
C ASP A 54 -17.51 11.74 -7.78
N TRP A 55 -17.32 10.56 -7.21
CA TRP A 55 -17.50 9.28 -7.91
C TRP A 55 -18.94 9.08 -8.39
N ILE A 56 -19.94 9.33 -7.54
CA ILE A 56 -21.36 9.18 -7.91
C ILE A 56 -21.75 10.18 -9.01
N ALA A 57 -21.28 11.44 -8.91
CA ALA A 57 -21.53 12.43 -9.94
C ALA A 57 -20.94 12.04 -11.30
N GLU A 58 -19.71 11.54 -11.31
CA GLU A 58 -19.04 11.12 -12.55
C GLU A 58 -19.66 9.83 -13.12
N ILE A 59 -19.97 8.83 -12.29
CA ILE A 59 -20.68 7.61 -12.73
C ILE A 59 -22.04 7.99 -13.35
N SER A 60 -22.76 8.96 -12.75
CA SER A 60 -24.06 9.41 -13.28
C SER A 60 -23.95 10.07 -14.66
N ARG A 61 -22.79 10.61 -15.04
CA ARG A 61 -22.52 11.23 -16.33
C ARG A 61 -21.99 10.28 -17.40
N ALA A 62 -21.66 9.04 -17.02
CA ALA A 62 -21.10 8.06 -17.93
C ALA A 62 -21.99 7.81 -19.14
N GLU A 63 -21.40 7.74 -20.34
CA GLU A 63 -22.09 7.53 -21.60
C GLU A 63 -21.78 6.17 -22.24
N HIS A 64 -20.58 5.63 -22.01
CA HIS A 64 -20.09 4.43 -22.69
C HIS A 64 -19.75 3.29 -21.74
N TRP A 65 -18.90 3.55 -20.74
CA TRP A 65 -18.52 2.52 -19.74
C TRP A 65 -18.17 3.10 -18.37
N VAL A 66 -18.38 2.27 -17.36
CA VAL A 66 -17.91 2.48 -15.99
C VAL A 66 -17.16 1.24 -15.54
N HIS A 67 -15.91 1.40 -15.14
CA HIS A 67 -15.14 0.38 -14.47
C HIS A 67 -14.96 0.77 -13.00
N LEU A 68 -15.31 -0.12 -12.09
CA LEU A 68 -15.17 0.08 -10.65
C LEU A 68 -14.46 -1.13 -10.04
N GLU A 69 -13.31 -0.92 -9.42
CA GLU A 69 -12.51 -1.90 -8.71
C GLU A 69 -12.35 -1.48 -7.26
N ASN A 70 -12.77 -2.31 -6.30
CA ASN A 70 -12.71 -1.91 -4.90
C ASN A 70 -12.44 -3.09 -3.96
N TYR A 71 -11.54 -2.87 -2.98
CA TYR A 71 -11.19 -3.88 -1.99
C TYR A 71 -12.35 -4.20 -1.05
N ILE A 72 -13.05 -3.17 -0.56
CA ILE A 72 -14.25 -3.31 0.27
C ILE A 72 -15.42 -2.63 -0.43
N PHE A 73 -16.48 -3.39 -0.66
CA PHE A 73 -17.74 -2.89 -1.16
C PHE A 73 -18.85 -3.50 -0.29
N ARG A 74 -19.36 -2.73 0.66
CA ARG A 74 -20.37 -3.19 1.64
C ARG A 74 -21.79 -3.02 1.08
N ALA A 75 -22.73 -3.80 1.62
CA ALA A 75 -24.16 -3.66 1.33
C ALA A 75 -24.85 -2.73 2.38
N ASP A 76 -24.15 -1.69 2.80
CA ASP A 76 -24.62 -0.64 3.69
C ASP A 76 -25.29 0.50 2.91
N GLU A 77 -25.60 1.64 3.55
CA GLU A 77 -26.24 2.78 2.89
C GLU A 77 -25.39 3.32 1.74
N VAL A 78 -24.06 3.48 1.95
CA VAL A 78 -23.12 3.95 0.92
C VAL A 78 -23.10 2.98 -0.25
N GLY A 79 -22.89 1.69 0.00
CA GLY A 79 -22.86 0.68 -1.06
C GLY A 79 -24.18 0.58 -1.81
N ASN A 80 -25.31 0.80 -1.15
CA ASN A 80 -26.62 0.83 -1.81
C ASN A 80 -26.79 2.09 -2.70
N ARG A 81 -26.23 3.25 -2.33
CA ARG A 81 -26.19 4.45 -3.20
C ARG A 81 -25.39 4.16 -4.47
N PHE A 82 -24.19 3.55 -4.35
CA PHE A 82 -23.40 3.13 -5.51
C PHE A 82 -24.13 2.08 -6.36
N ALA A 83 -24.67 1.05 -5.74
CA ALA A 83 -25.42 0.01 -6.47
C ALA A 83 -26.61 0.60 -7.25
N LYS A 84 -27.28 1.62 -6.72
CA LYS A 84 -28.39 2.31 -7.41
C LYS A 84 -27.89 2.95 -8.71
N VAL A 85 -26.87 3.82 -8.64
CA VAL A 85 -26.38 4.56 -9.83
C VAL A 85 -25.76 3.61 -10.86
N LEU A 86 -25.06 2.56 -10.44
CA LEU A 86 -24.50 1.55 -11.34
C LEU A 86 -25.60 0.78 -12.09
N CYS A 87 -26.69 0.40 -11.40
CA CYS A 87 -27.84 -0.24 -12.02
C CYS A 87 -28.58 0.68 -12.96
N GLU A 88 -28.76 1.96 -12.61
CA GLU A 88 -29.37 2.99 -13.47
C GLU A 88 -28.57 3.13 -14.77
N LYS A 89 -27.25 3.28 -14.69
CA LYS A 89 -26.37 3.40 -15.88
C LYS A 89 -26.38 2.13 -16.73
N ALA A 90 -26.38 0.95 -16.14
CA ALA A 90 -26.49 -0.30 -16.88
C ALA A 90 -27.84 -0.39 -17.62
N SER A 91 -28.96 0.08 -17.02
CA SER A 91 -30.27 0.12 -17.65
C SER A 91 -30.36 1.13 -18.80
N GLU A 92 -29.51 2.16 -18.81
CA GLU A 92 -29.37 3.15 -19.89
C GLU A 92 -28.48 2.64 -21.04
N GLY A 93 -27.91 1.42 -20.92
CA GLY A 93 -27.06 0.82 -21.94
C GLY A 93 -25.56 1.08 -21.77
N VAL A 94 -25.15 1.73 -20.68
CA VAL A 94 -23.74 1.90 -20.34
C VAL A 94 -23.14 0.56 -19.88
N ARG A 95 -21.95 0.23 -20.36
CA ARG A 95 -21.25 -1.01 -19.96
C ARG A 95 -20.64 -0.82 -18.57
N VAL A 96 -21.30 -1.37 -17.56
CA VAL A 96 -20.89 -1.25 -16.16
C VAL A 96 -20.20 -2.52 -15.69
N ARG A 97 -18.94 -2.42 -15.27
CA ARG A 97 -18.14 -3.52 -14.77
C ARG A 97 -17.62 -3.26 -13.35
N VAL A 98 -17.81 -4.25 -12.48
CA VAL A 98 -17.41 -4.18 -11.07
C VAL A 98 -16.47 -5.32 -10.75
N LEU A 99 -15.26 -4.98 -10.28
CA LEU A 99 -14.32 -5.89 -9.65
C LEU A 99 -14.35 -5.70 -8.13
N TYR A 100 -14.37 -6.80 -7.39
CA TYR A 100 -14.22 -6.74 -5.94
C TYR A 100 -13.27 -7.83 -5.44
N ASP A 101 -12.52 -7.51 -4.39
CA ASP A 101 -11.73 -8.53 -3.70
C ASP A 101 -12.64 -9.46 -2.91
N TRP A 102 -12.53 -10.76 -3.16
CA TRP A 102 -13.39 -11.77 -2.52
C TRP A 102 -13.29 -11.71 -0.99
N PHE A 103 -12.09 -11.53 -0.45
CA PHE A 103 -11.85 -11.51 0.99
C PHE A 103 -12.30 -10.18 1.63
N GLY A 104 -12.01 -9.06 0.99
CA GLY A 104 -12.45 -7.73 1.43
C GLY A 104 -13.97 -7.60 1.49
N CYS A 105 -14.68 -8.36 0.64
CA CYS A 105 -16.14 -8.33 0.54
C CYS A 105 -16.85 -9.56 1.13
N LEU A 106 -16.21 -10.32 2.02
CA LEU A 106 -16.79 -11.52 2.64
C LEU A 106 -18.15 -11.25 3.33
N ASP A 107 -18.29 -10.08 3.96
CA ASP A 107 -19.52 -9.70 4.67
C ASP A 107 -20.60 -9.14 3.74
N THR A 108 -20.31 -8.96 2.45
CA THR A 108 -21.29 -8.47 1.47
C THR A 108 -22.17 -9.61 1.00
N PRO A 109 -23.52 -9.55 1.25
CA PRO A 109 -24.42 -10.65 0.95
C PRO A 109 -24.45 -10.97 -0.54
N ARG A 110 -24.54 -12.26 -0.88
CA ARG A 110 -24.67 -12.72 -2.28
C ARG A 110 -25.88 -12.09 -3.01
N ALA A 111 -26.92 -11.71 -2.27
CA ALA A 111 -28.10 -11.04 -2.82
C ALA A 111 -27.77 -9.66 -3.40
N PHE A 112 -26.80 -8.92 -2.77
CA PHE A 112 -26.32 -7.64 -3.26
C PHE A 112 -25.70 -7.79 -4.67
N TRP A 113 -24.80 -8.74 -4.86
CA TRP A 113 -24.18 -9.01 -6.14
C TRP A 113 -25.15 -9.52 -7.20
N ARG A 114 -26.15 -10.33 -6.78
CA ARG A 114 -27.22 -10.78 -7.70
C ARG A 114 -28.05 -9.62 -8.21
N ARG A 115 -28.40 -8.65 -7.34
CA ARG A 115 -29.14 -7.45 -7.74
C ARG A 115 -28.39 -6.67 -8.82
N LEU A 116 -27.10 -6.43 -8.66
CA LEU A 116 -26.26 -5.76 -9.68
C LEU A 116 -26.29 -6.53 -11.01
N ARG A 117 -26.03 -7.85 -10.96
CA ARG A 117 -26.04 -8.68 -12.18
C ARG A 117 -27.41 -8.72 -12.86
N SER A 118 -28.50 -8.74 -12.10
CA SER A 118 -29.86 -8.74 -12.66
C SER A 118 -30.22 -7.42 -13.35
N ALA A 119 -29.53 -6.33 -13.02
CA ALA A 119 -29.66 -5.03 -13.65
C ALA A 119 -28.71 -4.84 -14.86
N GLY A 120 -27.94 -5.86 -15.25
CA GLY A 120 -27.02 -5.79 -16.38
C GLY A 120 -25.58 -5.41 -16.02
N VAL A 121 -25.25 -5.21 -14.75
CA VAL A 121 -23.87 -4.95 -14.31
C VAL A 121 -23.06 -6.25 -14.37
N GLU A 122 -21.91 -6.22 -15.04
CA GLU A 122 -20.95 -7.33 -15.00
C GLU A 122 -20.16 -7.28 -13.70
N VAL A 123 -20.19 -8.35 -12.90
CA VAL A 123 -19.54 -8.38 -11.59
C VAL A 123 -18.63 -9.61 -11.48
N ARG A 124 -17.33 -9.37 -11.20
CA ARG A 124 -16.33 -10.42 -10.98
C ARG A 124 -15.67 -10.28 -9.61
N ALA A 125 -15.30 -11.44 -9.04
CA ALA A 125 -14.52 -11.49 -7.80
C ALA A 125 -13.05 -11.77 -8.13
N VAL A 126 -12.15 -11.01 -7.55
CA VAL A 126 -10.70 -11.24 -7.63
C VAL A 126 -10.27 -12.16 -6.49
N SER A 127 -9.31 -13.05 -6.76
CA SER A 127 -8.70 -13.94 -5.76
C SER A 127 -9.69 -14.79 -4.94
N PRO A 128 -10.73 -15.41 -5.55
CA PRO A 128 -11.56 -16.36 -4.83
C PRO A 128 -10.72 -17.57 -4.39
N PRO A 129 -11.04 -18.21 -3.25
CA PRO A 129 -10.33 -19.40 -2.82
C PRO A 129 -10.63 -20.55 -3.80
N LEU A 130 -9.63 -20.95 -4.59
CA LEU A 130 -9.71 -22.11 -5.46
C LEU A 130 -8.99 -23.29 -4.81
N LEU A 131 -9.62 -24.47 -4.86
CA LEU A 131 -9.00 -25.75 -4.50
C LEU A 131 -7.76 -25.93 -5.39
N GLY A 132 -6.55 -25.83 -4.80
CA GLY A 132 -5.28 -25.99 -5.53
C GLY A 132 -4.36 -24.76 -5.52
N THR A 133 -4.82 -23.59 -5.09
CA THR A 133 -3.97 -22.39 -4.95
C THR A 133 -4.01 -21.82 -3.51
N PRO A 134 -3.39 -22.49 -2.51
CA PRO A 134 -3.40 -22.02 -1.13
C PRO A 134 -2.77 -20.63 -0.98
N LEU A 135 -1.88 -20.23 -1.89
CA LEU A 135 -1.28 -18.89 -1.93
C LEU A 135 -2.23 -17.80 -2.47
N GLY A 136 -3.33 -18.16 -3.12
CA GLY A 136 -4.38 -17.21 -3.55
C GLY A 136 -5.01 -16.46 -2.37
N VAL A 137 -5.03 -17.07 -1.16
CA VAL A 137 -5.54 -16.43 0.05
C VAL A 137 -4.65 -15.27 0.53
N VAL A 138 -3.38 -15.22 0.14
CA VAL A 138 -2.40 -14.20 0.57
C VAL A 138 -2.39 -12.99 -0.36
N ARG A 139 -2.75 -13.18 -1.62
CA ARG A 139 -2.79 -12.11 -2.63
C ARG A 139 -4.13 -11.41 -2.58
N ARG A 140 -4.12 -10.09 -2.40
CA ARG A 140 -5.34 -9.27 -2.34
C ARG A 140 -5.34 -8.27 -3.47
N ASP A 141 -6.50 -8.08 -4.04
CA ASP A 141 -6.77 -6.91 -4.84
C ASP A 141 -7.12 -5.76 -3.90
N HIS A 142 -6.10 -4.95 -3.59
CA HIS A 142 -6.26 -3.86 -2.62
C HIS A 142 -6.45 -2.51 -3.31
N ARG A 143 -6.69 -2.49 -4.61
CA ARG A 143 -6.99 -1.27 -5.38
C ARG A 143 -8.35 -0.69 -5.01
N LYS A 144 -8.48 0.61 -5.19
CA LYS A 144 -9.71 1.38 -5.15
C LYS A 144 -9.64 2.29 -6.37
N LEU A 145 -10.36 1.92 -7.41
CA LEU A 145 -10.24 2.52 -8.72
C LEU A 145 -11.62 2.69 -9.35
N VAL A 146 -11.87 3.86 -9.89
CA VAL A 146 -13.01 4.15 -10.77
C VAL A 146 -12.46 4.71 -12.06
N THR A 147 -12.85 4.18 -13.22
CA THR A 147 -12.57 4.78 -14.53
C THR A 147 -13.84 4.89 -15.36
N ILE A 148 -13.99 5.97 -16.11
CA ILE A 148 -15.21 6.30 -16.85
C ILE A 148 -14.83 6.84 -18.22
N ASP A 149 -15.35 6.18 -19.28
CA ASP A 149 -15.32 6.63 -20.68
C ASP A 149 -13.93 7.06 -21.20
N GLY A 150 -12.83 6.58 -20.58
CA GLY A 150 -11.47 7.03 -20.89
C GLY A 150 -11.20 8.52 -20.59
N THR A 151 -12.13 9.23 -19.96
CA THR A 151 -12.04 10.67 -19.72
C THR A 151 -11.84 11.06 -18.26
N TYR A 152 -12.18 10.17 -17.36
CA TYR A 152 -12.08 10.35 -15.91
C TYR A 152 -11.55 9.07 -15.25
N ALA A 153 -10.70 9.25 -14.25
CA ALA A 153 -10.37 8.18 -13.34
C ALA A 153 -10.11 8.72 -11.92
N SER A 154 -10.25 7.85 -10.92
CA SER A 154 -9.94 8.18 -9.53
C SER A 154 -9.37 6.97 -8.79
N THR A 155 -8.40 7.24 -7.92
CA THR A 155 -7.80 6.22 -7.02
C THR A 155 -7.44 6.81 -5.67
N GLY A 156 -7.18 5.95 -4.68
CA GLY A 156 -6.81 6.37 -3.33
C GLY A 156 -6.97 5.28 -2.28
N GLY A 157 -7.20 5.71 -1.03
CA GLY A 157 -7.40 4.81 0.11
C GLY A 157 -8.87 4.46 0.37
N VAL A 158 -9.82 5.27 -0.15
CA VAL A 158 -11.25 5.22 0.19
C VAL A 158 -11.92 3.96 -0.37
N CYS A 159 -12.54 3.16 0.51
CA CYS A 159 -13.39 2.04 0.10
C CYS A 159 -14.87 2.43 0.10
N ILE A 160 -15.74 1.60 -0.49
CA ILE A 160 -17.18 1.82 -0.55
C ILE A 160 -17.85 1.21 0.69
N SER A 161 -17.97 2.00 1.73
CA SER A 161 -18.58 1.60 3.01
C SER A 161 -18.90 2.83 3.87
N GLU A 162 -19.91 2.71 4.75
CA GLU A 162 -20.25 3.72 5.75
C GLU A 162 -19.08 4.10 6.67
N GLY A 163 -18.07 3.23 6.83
CA GLY A 163 -16.89 3.53 7.65
C GLY A 163 -16.12 4.78 7.21
N TRP A 164 -16.29 5.23 5.97
CA TRP A 164 -15.70 6.47 5.44
C TRP A 164 -16.69 7.66 5.42
N LEU A 165 -17.94 7.46 5.79
CA LEU A 165 -18.99 8.49 5.75
C LEU A 165 -19.59 8.81 7.11
N VAL A 166 -19.92 7.79 7.86
CA VAL A 166 -20.66 7.90 9.13
C VAL A 166 -19.73 7.61 10.30
N THR A 167 -19.97 8.32 11.39
CA THR A 167 -19.37 8.03 12.67
C THR A 167 -19.54 6.56 13.04
N SER A 168 -18.47 5.79 13.06
CA SER A 168 -18.50 4.40 13.49
C SER A 168 -19.01 4.35 14.94
N PRO A 169 -19.97 3.48 15.29
CA PRO A 169 -20.38 3.27 16.68
C PRO A 169 -19.21 2.91 17.61
N GLU A 170 -18.15 2.37 17.05
CA GLU A 170 -16.97 1.87 17.77
C GLU A 170 -15.90 2.95 17.99
N THR A 171 -15.70 3.84 17.02
CA THR A 171 -14.66 4.89 17.06
C THR A 171 -15.23 6.29 17.25
N GLY A 172 -16.53 6.47 17.05
CA GLY A 172 -17.19 7.78 17.11
C GLY A 172 -16.93 8.69 15.91
N LEU A 173 -16.12 8.29 14.92
CA LEU A 173 -15.70 9.14 13.78
C LEU A 173 -15.47 8.31 12.52
N PRO A 174 -15.71 8.86 11.30
CA PRO A 174 -15.39 8.19 10.04
C PRO A 174 -13.88 8.10 9.83
N TYR A 175 -13.43 7.19 8.98
CA TYR A 175 -12.02 7.12 8.57
C TYR A 175 -11.58 8.42 7.90
N ARG A 176 -10.41 8.93 8.31
CA ARG A 176 -9.69 9.99 7.60
C ARG A 176 -8.92 9.34 6.45
N ASP A 177 -9.23 9.71 5.21
CA ASP A 177 -8.57 9.10 4.04
C ASP A 177 -8.35 10.13 2.92
N THR A 178 -7.68 9.70 1.86
CA THR A 178 -7.34 10.56 0.73
C THR A 178 -7.49 9.79 -0.58
N ALA A 179 -8.17 10.42 -1.54
CA ALA A 179 -8.22 9.98 -2.92
C ALA A 179 -7.80 11.13 -3.85
N VAL A 180 -7.62 10.82 -5.11
CA VAL A 180 -7.30 11.77 -6.18
C VAL A 180 -8.06 11.37 -7.42
N ASN A 181 -8.64 12.33 -8.13
CA ASN A 181 -9.13 12.11 -9.48
C ASN A 181 -8.16 12.66 -10.52
N VAL A 182 -8.27 12.17 -11.73
CA VAL A 182 -7.44 12.58 -12.87
C VAL A 182 -8.26 12.57 -14.16
N ARG A 183 -7.97 13.56 -15.00
CA ARG A 183 -8.41 13.64 -16.38
C ARG A 183 -7.19 13.85 -17.27
N GLY A 184 -7.21 13.35 -18.50
CA GLY A 184 -6.10 13.46 -19.43
C GLY A 184 -5.43 12.13 -19.74
N PRO A 185 -4.24 12.13 -20.36
CA PRO A 185 -3.57 10.92 -20.86
C PRO A 185 -3.32 9.82 -19.83
N ALA A 186 -3.16 10.17 -18.55
CA ALA A 186 -2.93 9.18 -17.49
C ALA A 186 -4.14 8.28 -17.20
N VAL A 187 -5.36 8.65 -17.62
CA VAL A 187 -6.56 7.81 -17.50
C VAL A 187 -6.35 6.47 -18.21
N ALA A 188 -5.67 6.46 -19.37
CA ALA A 188 -5.35 5.24 -20.10
C ALA A 188 -4.53 4.23 -19.28
N ASP A 189 -3.61 4.70 -18.42
CA ASP A 189 -2.83 3.81 -17.57
C ASP A 189 -3.69 3.21 -16.44
N LEU A 190 -4.71 3.94 -15.98
CA LEU A 190 -5.69 3.48 -14.97
C LEU A 190 -6.69 2.49 -15.58
N ASP A 191 -7.21 2.75 -16.79
CA ASP A 191 -8.04 1.79 -17.55
C ASP A 191 -7.26 0.49 -17.80
N ARG A 192 -5.99 0.59 -18.20
CA ARG A 192 -5.11 -0.58 -18.37
C ARG A 192 -4.90 -1.35 -17.06
N ALA A 193 -4.83 -0.67 -15.91
CA ALA A 193 -4.72 -1.33 -14.62
C ALA A 193 -5.96 -2.16 -14.31
N PHE A 194 -7.15 -1.59 -14.53
CA PHE A 194 -8.42 -2.31 -14.40
C PHE A 194 -8.49 -3.49 -15.36
N ALA A 195 -8.19 -3.26 -16.65
CA ALA A 195 -8.23 -4.29 -17.69
C ALA A 195 -7.34 -5.50 -17.35
N GLY A 196 -6.15 -5.26 -16.78
CA GLY A 196 -5.26 -6.32 -16.33
C GLY A 196 -5.88 -7.19 -15.23
N THR A 197 -6.46 -6.58 -14.19
CA THR A 197 -7.11 -7.33 -13.11
C THR A 197 -8.41 -8.00 -13.57
N TRP A 198 -9.15 -7.35 -14.48
CA TRP A 198 -10.35 -7.92 -15.08
C TRP A 198 -10.07 -9.20 -15.88
N ALA A 199 -8.97 -9.20 -16.65
CA ALA A 199 -8.51 -10.36 -17.41
C ALA A 199 -8.03 -11.52 -16.52
N GLU A 200 -7.45 -11.23 -15.36
CA GLU A 200 -7.12 -12.27 -14.35
C GLU A 200 -8.37 -12.97 -13.79
N ALA A 201 -9.51 -12.29 -13.82
CA ALA A 201 -10.79 -12.79 -13.30
C ALA A 201 -11.72 -13.40 -14.38
N GLY A 202 -11.32 -13.43 -15.66
CA GLY A 202 -12.09 -13.96 -16.78
C GLY A 202 -11.69 -13.38 -18.12
N GLU A 203 -12.61 -13.34 -19.09
CA GLU A 203 -12.37 -12.80 -20.42
C GLU A 203 -11.91 -11.35 -20.36
N PRO A 204 -10.94 -10.92 -21.21
CA PRO A 204 -10.42 -9.55 -21.25
C PRO A 204 -11.51 -8.54 -21.64
N LEU A 205 -11.22 -7.26 -21.44
CA LEU A 205 -12.06 -6.17 -21.93
C LEU A 205 -11.93 -6.04 -23.45
N PRO A 206 -12.97 -5.49 -24.12
CA PRO A 206 -12.86 -5.03 -25.51
C PRO A 206 -11.82 -3.91 -25.64
N ASP A 207 -11.12 -3.87 -26.79
CA ASP A 207 -10.05 -2.90 -27.05
C ASP A 207 -10.54 -1.44 -26.98
N GLU A 208 -11.80 -1.17 -27.35
CA GLU A 208 -12.39 0.17 -27.28
C GLU A 208 -12.52 0.72 -25.85
N GLU A 209 -12.50 -0.14 -24.83
CA GLU A 209 -12.52 0.27 -23.42
C GLU A 209 -11.11 0.40 -22.81
N CYS A 210 -10.09 0.27 -23.64
CA CYS A 210 -8.69 0.36 -23.25
C CYS A 210 -7.94 1.36 -24.13
N PRO A 211 -8.34 2.65 -24.16
CA PRO A 211 -7.68 3.64 -25.01
C PRO A 211 -6.21 3.77 -24.66
N SER A 212 -5.38 4.08 -25.66
CA SER A 212 -3.98 4.45 -25.41
C SER A 212 -3.87 5.90 -24.91
N ALA A 213 -2.79 6.23 -24.20
CA ALA A 213 -2.59 7.59 -23.70
C ALA A 213 -2.52 8.64 -24.81
N GLU A 214 -2.05 8.25 -26.00
CA GLU A 214 -1.93 9.10 -27.17
C GLU A 214 -3.29 9.43 -27.81
N GLN A 215 -4.33 8.63 -27.51
CA GLN A 215 -5.70 8.85 -27.99
C GLN A 215 -6.49 9.81 -27.08
N LEU A 216 -6.02 10.04 -25.86
CA LEU A 216 -6.70 10.87 -24.89
C LEU A 216 -6.22 12.33 -24.95
N PRO A 217 -7.15 13.31 -24.97
CA PRO A 217 -6.78 14.72 -25.02
C PRO A 217 -6.13 15.17 -23.70
N ALA A 218 -5.26 16.16 -23.79
CA ALA A 218 -4.79 16.87 -22.62
C ALA A 218 -5.95 17.60 -21.91
N ALA A 219 -5.94 17.56 -20.57
CA ALA A 219 -6.97 18.17 -19.72
C ALA A 219 -6.42 19.23 -18.76
N GLY A 220 -5.11 19.35 -18.66
CA GLY A 220 -4.40 20.27 -17.77
C GLY A 220 -2.90 20.30 -18.07
N GLU A 221 -2.10 20.68 -17.08
CA GLU A 221 -0.65 20.83 -17.22
C GLU A 221 0.13 19.89 -16.28
N GLU A 222 -0.55 19.19 -15.37
CA GLU A 222 0.11 18.35 -14.39
C GLU A 222 0.71 17.10 -15.03
N SER A 223 1.89 16.75 -14.57
CA SER A 223 2.64 15.54 -14.96
C SER A 223 2.47 14.45 -13.92
N VAL A 224 1.99 13.28 -14.32
CA VAL A 224 1.72 12.17 -13.41
C VAL A 224 2.25 10.85 -13.92
N ARG A 225 2.52 9.92 -12.99
CA ARG A 225 2.81 8.50 -13.25
C ARG A 225 1.78 7.65 -12.55
N ILE A 226 1.31 6.63 -13.20
CA ILE A 226 0.46 5.62 -12.58
C ILE A 226 1.29 4.37 -12.33
N ILE A 227 1.53 4.07 -11.05
CA ILE A 227 2.29 2.88 -10.67
C ILE A 227 1.31 1.73 -10.43
N ILE A 228 1.31 0.80 -11.36
CA ILE A 228 0.49 -0.39 -11.33
C ILE A 228 1.30 -1.49 -10.64
N GLN A 229 1.12 -1.62 -9.32
CA GLN A 229 1.74 -2.68 -8.55
C GLN A 229 0.97 -3.99 -8.74
N GLU A 230 1.70 -5.03 -9.05
CA GLU A 230 1.20 -6.40 -9.18
C GLU A 230 2.00 -7.33 -8.26
N PRO A 231 1.44 -8.48 -7.86
CA PRO A 231 2.16 -9.42 -7.02
C PRO A 231 3.56 -9.74 -7.54
N ARG A 232 4.58 -9.64 -6.68
CA ARG A 232 6.01 -9.90 -6.92
C ARG A 232 6.74 -8.89 -7.81
N ARG A 233 6.08 -7.84 -8.33
CA ARG A 233 6.72 -6.84 -9.21
C ARG A 233 7.49 -5.77 -8.44
N MET A 234 7.09 -5.42 -7.20
CA MET A 234 7.73 -4.43 -6.32
C MET A 234 8.00 -3.06 -6.98
N ARG A 235 7.11 -2.63 -7.87
CA ARG A 235 7.27 -1.36 -8.62
C ARG A 235 7.25 -0.15 -7.69
N THR A 236 6.26 -0.08 -6.80
CA THR A 236 6.15 0.99 -5.79
C THR A 236 7.37 1.00 -4.86
N LEU A 237 7.87 -0.16 -4.40
CA LEU A 237 9.05 -0.22 -3.56
C LEU A 237 10.29 0.35 -4.25
N ARG A 238 10.55 -0.03 -5.51
CA ARG A 238 11.70 0.48 -6.26
C ARG A 238 11.62 1.98 -6.52
N MET A 239 10.41 2.48 -6.82
CA MET A 239 10.19 3.92 -6.95
C MET A 239 10.47 4.64 -5.64
N LEU A 240 9.94 4.15 -4.51
CA LEU A 240 10.16 4.74 -3.20
C LEU A 240 11.64 4.77 -2.80
N GLN A 241 12.40 3.72 -3.12
CA GLN A 241 13.84 3.70 -2.86
C GLN A 241 14.59 4.79 -3.65
N LEU A 242 14.30 4.94 -4.94
CA LEU A 242 14.90 5.98 -5.77
C LEU A 242 14.49 7.37 -5.31
N LEU A 243 13.21 7.57 -5.02
CA LEU A 243 12.71 8.85 -4.53
C LEU A 243 13.37 9.21 -3.20
N THR A 244 13.39 8.30 -2.23
CA THR A 244 14.03 8.51 -0.92
C THR A 244 15.53 8.81 -1.03
N ALA A 245 16.22 8.21 -2.00
CA ALA A 245 17.63 8.50 -2.28
C ALA A 245 17.87 9.81 -3.04
N SER A 246 16.81 10.46 -3.53
CA SER A 246 16.88 11.66 -4.37
C SER A 246 16.37 12.91 -3.68
N VAL A 247 15.61 12.78 -2.59
CA VAL A 247 15.10 13.90 -1.81
C VAL A 247 16.23 14.62 -1.09
N GLU A 248 16.13 15.95 -1.02
CA GLU A 248 17.19 16.82 -0.47
C GLU A 248 16.72 17.60 0.76
N GLN A 249 15.42 17.88 0.90
CA GLN A 249 14.90 18.77 1.96
C GLN A 249 13.94 18.05 2.90
N ARG A 250 12.86 17.46 2.38
CA ARG A 250 11.79 16.86 3.18
C ARG A 250 11.11 15.70 2.51
N LEU A 251 10.70 14.74 3.32
CA LEU A 251 9.93 13.57 2.92
C LEU A 251 8.87 13.29 3.98
N TRP A 252 7.61 13.59 3.70
CA TRP A 252 6.49 13.41 4.63
C TRP A 252 5.57 12.31 4.13
N ILE A 253 5.27 11.38 5.00
CA ILE A 253 4.56 10.14 4.67
C ILE A 253 3.40 9.97 5.63
N THR A 254 2.19 9.67 5.10
CA THR A 254 1.07 9.16 5.88
C THR A 254 0.82 7.71 5.50
N ASP A 255 0.73 6.83 6.48
CA ASP A 255 0.49 5.40 6.24
C ASP A 255 -0.35 4.75 7.33
N ALA A 256 -1.42 4.06 6.92
CA ALA A 256 -2.38 3.43 7.83
C ALA A 256 -1.81 2.18 8.54
N TYR A 257 -0.90 1.47 7.89
CA TYR A 257 -0.36 0.18 8.37
C TYR A 257 1.15 0.11 8.17
N PHE A 258 1.85 1.03 8.81
CA PHE A 258 3.29 1.23 8.70
C PHE A 258 4.07 0.08 9.34
N LEU A 259 4.45 -0.89 8.53
CA LEU A 259 5.31 -2.02 8.87
C LEU A 259 6.43 -2.11 7.83
N SER A 260 7.31 -1.12 7.85
CA SER A 260 8.31 -0.91 6.81
C SER A 260 9.21 -2.13 6.61
N MET A 261 9.43 -2.49 5.35
CA MET A 261 10.40 -3.51 4.97
C MET A 261 11.83 -3.03 5.29
N PRO A 262 12.77 -3.93 5.67
CA PRO A 262 14.14 -3.56 6.04
C PRO A 262 14.82 -2.63 5.04
N ILE A 263 14.64 -2.88 3.76
CA ILE A 263 15.25 -2.08 2.69
C ILE A 263 14.71 -0.65 2.64
N LEU A 264 13.40 -0.45 2.82
CA LEU A 264 12.79 0.89 2.89
C LEU A 264 13.12 1.56 4.22
N THR A 265 13.14 0.79 5.31
CA THR A 265 13.59 1.28 6.63
C THR A 265 14.98 1.90 6.53
N GLN A 266 15.95 1.20 5.93
CA GLN A 266 17.31 1.72 5.76
C GLN A 266 17.35 2.97 4.88
N SER A 267 16.55 3.03 3.80
CA SER A 267 16.48 4.22 2.93
C SER A 267 15.95 5.44 3.67
N LEU A 268 14.88 5.31 4.46
CA LEU A 268 14.30 6.40 5.26
C LEU A 268 15.27 6.88 6.35
N MET A 269 15.94 5.94 7.02
CA MET A 269 16.94 6.24 8.05
C MET A 269 18.17 6.94 7.46
N ALA A 270 18.62 6.54 6.27
CA ALA A 270 19.73 7.17 5.58
C ALA A 270 19.38 8.64 5.23
N ALA A 271 18.23 8.87 4.60
CA ALA A 271 17.77 10.22 4.26
C ALA A 271 17.70 11.14 5.51
N ALA A 272 17.17 10.63 6.63
CA ALA A 272 17.12 11.41 7.88
C ALA A 272 18.52 11.72 8.44
N ARG A 273 19.47 10.78 8.37
CA ARG A 273 20.87 11.01 8.79
C ARG A 273 21.60 12.01 7.89
N ASP A 274 21.22 12.07 6.62
CA ASP A 274 21.75 13.05 5.65
C ASP A 274 21.09 14.44 5.80
N GLY A 275 20.20 14.62 6.80
CA GLY A 275 19.59 15.90 7.14
C GLY A 275 18.24 16.19 6.48
N VAL A 276 17.67 15.23 5.77
CA VAL A 276 16.29 15.36 5.23
C VAL A 276 15.27 15.34 6.37
N ASP A 277 14.31 16.26 6.39
CA ASP A 277 13.16 16.25 7.32
C ASP A 277 12.20 15.11 6.96
N VAL A 278 12.46 13.92 7.51
CA VAL A 278 11.63 12.72 7.29
C VAL A 278 10.58 12.64 8.40
N ARG A 279 9.29 12.77 8.02
CA ARG A 279 8.15 12.64 8.92
C ARG A 279 7.26 11.48 8.50
N VAL A 280 6.79 10.71 9.48
CA VAL A 280 5.85 9.61 9.27
C VAL A 280 4.64 9.79 10.18
N LEU A 281 3.47 9.98 9.59
CA LEU A 281 2.18 10.09 10.27
C LEU A 281 1.45 8.76 10.20
N VAL A 282 1.08 8.22 11.35
CA VAL A 282 0.42 6.90 11.51
C VAL A 282 -0.79 7.02 12.43
N PRO A 283 -1.78 6.12 12.36
CA PRO A 283 -2.91 6.16 13.28
C PRO A 283 -2.49 5.84 14.72
N ALA A 284 -2.95 6.65 15.71
CA ALA A 284 -2.81 6.33 17.12
C ALA A 284 -3.65 5.10 17.52
N THR A 285 -4.83 4.95 16.90
CA THR A 285 -5.69 3.76 16.99
C THR A 285 -5.76 3.08 15.63
N ASN A 286 -5.71 1.74 15.64
CA ASN A 286 -5.75 0.95 14.42
C ASN A 286 -6.88 -0.07 14.53
N ASP A 287 -7.67 -0.24 13.47
CA ASP A 287 -8.74 -1.26 13.37
C ASP A 287 -8.19 -2.69 13.55
N LEU A 288 -6.88 -2.87 13.34
CA LEU A 288 -6.13 -4.09 13.59
C LEU A 288 -5.14 -3.86 14.74
N ALA A 289 -5.59 -3.99 15.99
CA ALA A 289 -4.81 -3.68 17.21
C ALA A 289 -3.41 -4.33 17.21
N LEU A 290 -3.29 -5.56 16.70
CA LEU A 290 -2.01 -6.26 16.60
C LEU A 290 -1.04 -5.54 15.64
N ILE A 291 -1.56 -5.01 14.52
CA ILE A 291 -0.72 -4.27 13.55
C ILE A 291 -0.21 -2.97 14.18
N GLY A 292 -1.07 -2.23 14.88
CA GLY A 292 -0.65 -1.04 15.62
C GLY A 292 0.42 -1.34 16.68
N ALA A 293 0.30 -2.46 17.40
CA ALA A 293 1.31 -2.89 18.36
C ALA A 293 2.64 -3.25 17.68
N LEU A 294 2.59 -3.98 16.57
CA LEU A 294 3.79 -4.36 15.80
C LEU A 294 4.49 -3.13 15.18
N SER A 295 3.74 -2.17 14.64
CA SER A 295 4.29 -0.92 14.09
C SER A 295 5.15 -0.21 15.13
N ARG A 296 4.63 -0.08 16.36
CA ARG A 296 5.34 0.59 17.46
C ARG A 296 6.66 -0.07 17.85
N THR A 297 6.80 -1.38 17.64
CA THR A 297 8.07 -2.08 17.94
C THR A 297 9.22 -1.64 17.02
N GLY A 298 8.90 -1.12 15.84
CA GLY A 298 9.87 -0.61 14.87
C GLY A 298 10.26 0.86 15.04
N TYR A 299 9.54 1.63 15.88
CA TYR A 299 9.74 3.09 15.95
C TYR A 299 11.12 3.50 16.48
N GLN A 300 11.66 2.76 17.43
CA GLN A 300 12.92 3.13 18.09
C GLN A 300 14.04 3.37 17.08
N GLN A 301 14.28 2.45 16.15
CA GLN A 301 15.35 2.58 15.16
C GLN A 301 15.18 3.81 14.23
N PHE A 302 13.95 4.16 13.90
CA PHE A 302 13.66 5.35 13.09
C PHE A 302 13.97 6.63 13.87
N LEU A 303 13.52 6.72 15.13
CA LEU A 303 13.74 7.86 16.00
C LEU A 303 15.24 8.06 16.29
N GLU A 304 16.00 6.99 16.52
CA GLU A 304 17.46 7.02 16.68
C GLU A 304 18.19 7.53 15.43
N ALA A 305 17.59 7.35 14.26
CA ALA A 305 18.13 7.82 12.99
C ALA A 305 17.70 9.27 12.64
N GLY A 306 16.83 9.89 13.46
CA GLY A 306 16.34 11.25 13.21
C GLY A 306 15.02 11.33 12.45
N VAL A 307 14.39 10.20 12.09
CA VAL A 307 13.04 10.17 11.52
C VAL A 307 12.03 10.59 12.60
N ARG A 308 11.15 11.52 12.29
CA ARG A 308 10.10 11.97 13.20
C ARG A 308 8.82 11.16 12.95
N ILE A 309 8.25 10.58 13.99
CA ILE A 309 7.02 9.78 13.94
C ILE A 309 5.94 10.49 14.72
N PHE A 310 4.74 10.55 14.12
CA PHE A 310 3.56 11.19 14.70
C PHE A 310 2.41 10.19 14.74
N GLU A 311 1.71 10.11 15.88
CA GLU A 311 0.48 9.33 16.03
C GLU A 311 -0.74 10.27 15.93
N TYR A 312 -1.54 10.10 14.88
CA TYR A 312 -2.77 10.84 14.64
C TYR A 312 -3.82 10.50 15.67
N GLY A 313 -4.25 11.47 16.46
CA GLY A 313 -5.16 11.28 17.59
C GLY A 313 -6.65 11.28 17.24
N GLY A 314 -7.02 11.66 16.02
CA GLY A 314 -8.38 11.68 15.50
C GLY A 314 -8.94 10.28 15.16
N PRO A 315 -9.90 10.20 14.23
CA PRO A 315 -10.36 8.93 13.69
C PRO A 315 -9.19 8.17 13.07
N MET A 316 -9.34 6.86 12.85
CA MET A 316 -8.26 6.12 12.17
C MET A 316 -7.92 6.79 10.84
N ILE A 317 -6.68 7.27 10.71
CA ILE A 317 -6.18 7.74 9.42
C ILE A 317 -5.83 6.54 8.55
N HIS A 318 -6.54 6.43 7.40
CA HIS A 318 -6.39 5.30 6.48
C HIS A 318 -5.70 5.72 5.17
N ALA A 319 -5.28 6.97 5.04
CA ALA A 319 -4.56 7.50 3.87
C ALA A 319 -3.20 6.82 3.66
N LYS A 320 -2.77 6.71 2.40
CA LYS A 320 -1.46 6.24 1.97
C LYS A 320 -0.87 7.27 1.02
N THR A 321 -0.30 8.32 1.61
CA THR A 321 0.20 9.48 0.88
C THR A 321 1.66 9.73 1.16
N LEU A 322 2.29 10.46 0.24
CA LEU A 322 3.66 10.93 0.39
C LEU A 322 3.77 12.29 -0.31
N VAL A 323 4.54 13.19 0.27
CA VAL A 323 5.00 14.42 -0.39
C VAL A 323 6.49 14.59 -0.14
N ALA A 324 7.23 15.00 -1.19
CA ALA A 324 8.67 15.12 -1.16
C ALA A 324 9.12 16.41 -1.85
N ASP A 325 9.97 17.18 -1.17
CA ASP A 325 10.63 18.41 -1.63
C ASP A 325 9.71 19.46 -2.27
N GLY A 326 8.39 19.44 -1.92
CA GLY A 326 7.40 20.34 -2.52
C GLY A 326 7.21 20.12 -4.03
N ARG A 327 7.58 18.96 -4.55
CA ARG A 327 7.55 18.63 -5.97
C ARG A 327 6.85 17.31 -6.28
N TRP A 328 7.15 16.26 -5.54
CA TRP A 328 6.58 14.94 -5.77
C TRP A 328 5.50 14.65 -4.76
N SER A 329 4.39 14.10 -5.21
CA SER A 329 3.30 13.67 -4.36
C SER A 329 2.79 12.30 -4.78
N LYS A 330 2.50 11.42 -3.82
CA LYS A 330 1.88 10.10 -4.06
C LYS A 330 0.54 10.03 -3.33
N VAL A 331 -0.49 9.59 -4.04
CA VAL A 331 -1.79 9.20 -3.47
C VAL A 331 -2.18 7.85 -4.06
N GLY A 332 -2.56 6.89 -3.21
CA GLY A 332 -2.95 5.58 -3.72
C GLY A 332 -3.36 4.58 -2.64
N SER A 333 -3.32 3.31 -2.99
CA SER A 333 -3.75 2.22 -2.13
C SER A 333 -2.60 1.53 -1.37
N THR A 334 -1.34 1.75 -1.77
CA THR A 334 -0.17 1.02 -1.28
C THR A 334 0.24 1.45 0.12
N ASN A 335 0.10 0.55 1.10
CA ASN A 335 0.70 0.71 2.43
C ASN A 335 2.19 0.33 2.41
N LEU A 336 2.97 0.91 3.33
CA LEU A 336 4.40 0.63 3.47
C LEU A 336 4.65 -0.65 4.29
N ASN A 337 4.09 -1.77 3.80
CA ASN A 337 4.29 -3.08 4.39
C ASN A 337 4.50 -4.15 3.32
N LEU A 338 4.95 -5.33 3.75
CA LEU A 338 5.28 -6.43 2.83
C LEU A 338 4.08 -6.88 1.98
N SER A 339 2.86 -6.90 2.53
CA SER A 339 1.67 -7.33 1.78
C SER A 339 1.42 -6.41 0.58
N SER A 340 1.38 -5.10 0.80
CA SER A 340 1.13 -4.12 -0.27
C SER A 340 2.31 -4.03 -1.25
N LEU A 341 3.54 -4.05 -0.77
CA LEU A 341 4.72 -3.85 -1.62
C LEU A 341 5.13 -5.11 -2.42
N TYR A 342 4.65 -6.30 -2.03
CA TYR A 342 5.07 -7.55 -2.67
C TYR A 342 3.94 -8.47 -3.11
N ALA A 343 2.85 -8.57 -2.32
CA ALA A 343 1.85 -9.62 -2.52
C ALA A 343 0.56 -9.14 -3.19
N ASN A 344 0.18 -7.87 -3.02
CA ASN A 344 -1.10 -7.35 -3.47
C ASN A 344 -1.03 -6.73 -4.87
N TRP A 345 -2.20 -6.62 -5.51
CA TRP A 345 -2.44 -5.59 -6.51
C TRP A 345 -2.72 -4.28 -5.80
N GLU A 346 -1.97 -3.25 -6.14
CA GLU A 346 -2.09 -1.90 -5.62
C GLU A 346 -2.00 -0.91 -6.79
N ILE A 347 -2.40 0.33 -6.55
CA ILE A 347 -2.29 1.40 -7.53
C ILE A 347 -1.99 2.71 -6.84
N ASP A 348 -1.00 3.44 -7.36
CA ASP A 348 -0.60 4.74 -6.87
C ASP A 348 -0.50 5.75 -8.01
N LEU A 349 -1.07 6.92 -7.84
CA LEU A 349 -0.80 8.09 -8.66
C LEU A 349 0.34 8.87 -8.02
N VAL A 350 1.39 9.14 -8.79
CA VAL A 350 2.51 10.00 -8.40
C VAL A 350 2.51 11.23 -9.28
N ALA A 351 2.22 12.38 -8.70
CA ALA A 351 2.30 13.67 -9.37
C ALA A 351 3.70 14.28 -9.22
N GLU A 352 4.20 14.86 -10.29
CA GLU A 352 5.39 15.69 -10.30
C GLU A 352 4.99 17.13 -10.63
N ASP A 353 4.38 17.78 -9.64
CA ASP A 353 3.80 19.11 -9.75
C ASP A 353 3.87 19.86 -8.41
N SER A 354 4.39 21.08 -8.41
CA SER A 354 4.59 21.86 -7.19
C SER A 354 3.27 22.42 -6.61
N GLY A 355 2.29 22.71 -7.44
CA GLY A 355 0.98 23.19 -7.02
C GLY A 355 0.20 22.10 -6.29
N PHE A 356 0.23 20.89 -6.81
CA PHE A 356 -0.37 19.74 -6.15
C PHE A 356 0.42 19.33 -4.90
N ALA A 357 1.74 19.35 -4.94
CA ALA A 357 2.59 19.07 -3.79
C ALA A 357 2.31 20.04 -2.63
N SER A 358 2.12 21.33 -2.91
CA SER A 358 1.75 22.33 -1.89
C SER A 358 0.42 22.00 -1.20
N LYS A 359 -0.59 21.54 -1.97
CA LYS A 359 -1.88 21.08 -1.40
C LYS A 359 -1.70 19.83 -0.52
N MET A 360 -0.81 18.92 -0.92
CA MET A 360 -0.50 17.71 -0.16
C MET A 360 0.28 18.02 1.12
N GLU A 361 1.20 18.99 1.08
CA GLU A 361 1.90 19.50 2.27
C GLU A 361 0.91 20.13 3.26
N GLN A 362 0.03 21.01 2.77
CA GLN A 362 -1.01 21.62 3.60
C GLN A 362 -1.90 20.54 4.25
N LEU A 363 -2.33 19.54 3.49
CA LEU A 363 -3.12 18.44 4.01
C LEU A 363 -2.39 17.64 5.09
N PHE A 364 -1.09 17.38 4.88
CA PHE A 364 -0.26 16.70 5.88
C PHE A 364 -0.13 17.52 7.17
N GLU A 365 0.06 18.84 7.07
CA GLU A 365 0.14 19.74 8.21
C GLU A 365 -1.19 19.85 8.97
N GLU A 366 -2.32 19.88 8.26
CA GLU A 366 -3.65 19.82 8.88
C GLU A 366 -3.84 18.53 9.69
N ASP A 367 -3.46 17.38 9.13
CA ASP A 367 -3.51 16.10 9.83
C ASP A 367 -2.52 16.06 11.00
N LEU A 368 -1.35 16.67 10.84
CA LEU A 368 -0.31 16.73 11.86
C LEU A 368 -0.73 17.57 13.08
N ALA A 369 -1.57 18.60 12.89
CA ALA A 369 -2.09 19.43 13.97
C ALA A 369 -2.91 18.63 15.00
N GLY A 370 -3.53 17.51 14.58
CA GLY A 370 -4.24 16.56 15.44
C GLY A 370 -3.39 15.40 15.95
N ALA A 371 -2.08 15.40 15.67
CA ALA A 371 -1.18 14.29 15.98
C ALA A 371 -0.26 14.59 17.18
N ARG A 372 0.30 13.53 17.75
CA ARG A 372 1.30 13.61 18.83
C ARG A 372 2.62 13.04 18.35
N GLU A 373 3.68 13.78 18.55
CA GLU A 373 5.02 13.30 18.24
C GLU A 373 5.43 12.15 19.16
N VAL A 374 6.03 11.12 18.62
CA VAL A 374 6.60 10.01 19.36
C VAL A 374 8.06 10.32 19.63
N ARG A 375 8.49 10.26 20.90
CA ARG A 375 9.88 10.53 21.31
C ARG A 375 10.47 9.35 22.07
N LEU A 376 11.79 9.29 22.09
CA LEU A 376 12.54 8.37 22.94
C LEU A 376 12.52 8.89 24.37
N VAL A 377 12.08 8.06 25.30
CA VAL A 377 12.03 8.37 26.75
C VAL A 377 12.91 7.38 27.47
N GLN A 378 13.82 7.89 28.30
CA GLN A 378 14.66 7.06 29.18
C GLN A 378 13.80 6.31 30.19
N THR A 379 14.01 5.03 30.27
CA THR A 379 13.38 4.15 31.27
C THR A 379 14.46 3.34 31.99
N TRP A 380 14.14 2.71 33.13
CA TRP A 380 15.07 1.85 33.85
C TRP A 380 15.54 0.60 33.05
N ARG A 381 14.87 0.30 31.92
CA ARG A 381 15.24 -0.76 30.96
C ARG A 381 15.90 -0.22 29.69
N GLY A 382 16.28 1.07 29.63
CA GLY A 382 16.79 1.75 28.46
C GLY A 382 15.77 2.68 27.80
N GLU A 383 16.05 3.14 26.59
CA GLU A 383 15.17 4.03 25.85
C GLU A 383 13.94 3.31 25.30
N LYS A 384 12.80 3.99 25.30
CA LYS A 384 11.56 3.54 24.68
C LYS A 384 10.86 4.66 23.92
N ALA A 385 10.33 4.35 22.75
CA ALA A 385 9.47 5.24 22.00
C ALA A 385 8.12 5.42 22.70
N ARG A 386 7.71 6.67 22.96
CA ARG A 386 6.42 7.05 23.54
C ARG A 386 5.87 8.32 22.91
N PRO A 387 4.55 8.43 22.70
CA PRO A 387 3.91 9.70 22.33
C PRO A 387 4.06 10.74 23.44
N GLU A 388 4.24 12.00 23.07
CA GLU A 388 4.28 13.12 24.03
C GLU A 388 2.88 13.41 24.62
N GLY A 389 2.86 13.76 25.89
CA GLY A 389 1.68 14.19 26.61
C GLY A 389 0.79 13.08 27.16
N PRO A 390 -0.18 13.42 28.02
CA PRO A 390 -1.18 12.48 28.52
C PRO A 390 -2.14 12.07 27.39
N LEU A 391 -2.55 10.81 27.40
CA LEU A 391 -3.64 10.33 26.56
C LEU A 391 -4.94 11.00 27.01
N ASP A 392 -5.63 11.69 26.10
CA ASP A 392 -6.98 12.16 26.34
C ASP A 392 -7.90 10.98 26.71
N THR A 393 -8.94 11.27 27.53
CA THR A 393 -9.91 10.24 27.94
C THR A 393 -10.68 9.67 26.76
N GLU A 394 -10.85 10.43 25.68
CA GLU A 394 -11.43 9.96 24.41
C GLU A 394 -10.52 8.97 23.68
N ASP A 395 -9.21 9.22 23.61
CA ASP A 395 -8.19 8.31 23.09
C ASP A 395 -8.18 6.95 23.83
N ARG A 396 -8.42 6.97 25.14
CA ARG A 396 -8.51 5.73 25.94
C ARG A 396 -9.78 4.93 25.63
N ARG A 397 -10.90 5.61 25.32
CA ARG A 397 -12.16 4.96 24.92
C ARG A 397 -12.03 4.37 23.54
N ALA A 398 -11.50 5.12 22.54
CA ALA A 398 -11.26 4.65 21.19
C ALA A 398 -10.31 3.43 21.16
N ARG A 399 -9.24 3.44 21.97
CA ARG A 399 -8.32 2.28 22.10
C ARG A 399 -8.98 1.05 22.74
N ARG A 400 -9.96 1.22 23.63
CA ARG A 400 -10.69 0.10 24.24
C ARG A 400 -11.74 -0.49 23.31
N SER A 401 -12.43 0.33 22.52
CA SER A 401 -13.41 -0.15 21.54
C SER A 401 -12.75 -0.82 20.33
N ALA A 402 -11.58 -0.33 19.86
CA ALA A 402 -10.84 -0.96 18.77
C ALA A 402 -10.35 -2.40 19.09
N VAL A 403 -10.23 -2.76 20.37
CA VAL A 403 -9.91 -4.14 20.81
C VAL A 403 -11.10 -5.10 20.65
N GLY A 404 -12.33 -4.58 20.53
CA GLY A 404 -13.57 -5.39 20.46
C GLY A 404 -14.12 -5.67 19.07
N SER A 405 -13.71 -4.90 18.04
CA SER A 405 -14.36 -4.91 16.73
C SER A 405 -13.63 -5.71 15.63
N GLY A 406 -12.83 -6.69 16.01
CA GLY A 406 -12.08 -7.53 15.08
C GLY A 406 -12.92 -8.16 13.97
N THR A 407 -13.27 -7.39 12.95
CA THR A 407 -13.79 -7.91 11.70
C THR A 407 -12.67 -8.63 10.94
N GLY A 408 -12.55 -9.90 11.20
CA GLY A 408 -11.76 -10.80 10.39
C GLY A 408 -10.45 -11.28 11.00
N SER A 409 -10.56 -12.28 11.86
CA SER A 409 -9.42 -13.12 12.31
C SER A 409 -8.52 -13.54 11.14
N GLY A 410 -9.06 -13.68 9.92
CA GLY A 410 -8.31 -13.99 8.70
C GLY A 410 -7.40 -12.88 8.20
N ALA A 411 -7.79 -11.61 8.30
CA ALA A 411 -6.93 -10.49 7.90
C ALA A 411 -5.72 -10.34 8.82
N ILE A 412 -5.91 -10.62 10.11
CA ILE A 412 -4.84 -10.66 11.11
C ILE A 412 -3.86 -11.79 10.79
N LEU A 413 -4.33 -12.99 10.46
CA LEU A 413 -3.50 -14.14 10.11
C LEU A 413 -2.63 -13.90 8.87
N VAL A 414 -3.20 -13.31 7.81
CA VAL A 414 -2.46 -13.00 6.59
C VAL A 414 -1.39 -11.93 6.83
N ARG A 415 -1.69 -10.91 7.62
CA ARG A 415 -0.74 -9.84 7.93
C ARG A 415 0.34 -10.27 8.92
N VAL A 416 -0.01 -11.08 9.91
CA VAL A 416 0.99 -11.69 10.83
C VAL A 416 1.90 -12.66 10.09
N GLY A 417 1.36 -13.46 9.17
CA GLY A 417 2.15 -14.31 8.29
C GLY A 417 3.15 -13.53 7.44
N SER A 418 2.77 -12.33 6.94
CA SER A 418 3.66 -11.46 6.17
C SER A 418 4.83 -10.90 7.01
N VAL A 419 4.58 -10.57 8.28
CA VAL A 419 5.62 -10.09 9.21
C VAL A 419 6.57 -11.23 9.61
N ALA A 420 6.06 -12.44 9.81
CA ALA A 420 6.88 -13.62 10.11
C ALA A 420 7.82 -13.98 8.93
N LEU A 421 7.35 -13.83 7.69
CA LEU A 421 8.17 -14.01 6.48
C LEU A 421 9.27 -12.94 6.34
N GLN A 422 9.04 -11.72 6.84
CA GLN A 422 9.99 -10.61 6.77
C GLN A 422 11.26 -10.85 7.61
N LYS A 423 11.16 -11.56 8.73
CA LYS A 423 12.30 -11.86 9.63
C LYS A 423 13.10 -13.11 9.28
N SER A 424 12.80 -13.81 8.21
CA SER A 424 13.36 -15.14 7.91
C SER A 424 14.81 -15.16 7.37
N GLY A 425 15.53 -14.05 7.34
CA GLY A 425 16.88 -13.94 6.79
C GLY A 425 18.04 -13.73 7.78
N ALA A 426 17.77 -13.41 9.05
CA ALA A 426 18.80 -13.18 10.06
C ALA A 426 18.70 -14.20 11.21
N PRO A 427 19.82 -14.59 11.86
CA PRO A 427 19.77 -15.44 13.04
C PRO A 427 19.07 -14.68 14.18
N LEU A 428 17.98 -15.27 14.70
CA LEU A 428 17.17 -14.71 15.77
C LEU A 428 17.92 -14.82 17.12
N ASN A 429 17.88 -13.76 17.93
CA ASN A 429 18.31 -13.84 19.31
C ASN A 429 17.28 -14.60 20.19
N THR A 430 17.64 -14.98 21.41
CA THR A 430 16.80 -15.79 22.32
C THR A 430 15.43 -15.18 22.60
N HIS A 431 15.31 -13.86 22.60
CA HIS A 431 14.04 -13.15 22.83
C HIS A 431 13.12 -13.21 21.60
N GLU A 432 13.69 -13.17 20.41
CA GLU A 432 12.96 -13.28 19.13
C GLU A 432 12.52 -14.72 18.85
N GLN A 433 13.32 -15.70 19.30
CA GLN A 433 12.93 -17.12 19.27
C GLN A 433 11.72 -17.39 20.17
N ALA A 434 11.69 -16.83 21.39
CA ALA A 434 10.55 -16.95 22.30
C ALA A 434 9.28 -16.29 21.75
N LEU A 435 9.40 -15.10 21.13
CA LEU A 435 8.29 -14.40 20.46
C LEU A 435 7.80 -15.17 19.24
N SER A 436 8.69 -15.72 18.44
CA SER A 436 8.33 -16.54 17.27
C SER A 436 7.64 -17.85 17.69
N ALA A 437 8.11 -18.49 18.75
CA ALA A 437 7.49 -19.69 19.32
C ALA A 437 6.11 -19.38 19.93
N ALA A 438 5.96 -18.26 20.65
CA ALA A 438 4.69 -17.81 21.20
C ALA A 438 3.68 -17.46 20.10
N ALA A 439 4.10 -16.76 19.04
CA ALA A 439 3.26 -16.45 17.89
C ALA A 439 2.83 -17.71 17.12
N SER A 440 3.75 -18.67 16.94
CA SER A 440 3.45 -19.97 16.31
C SER A 440 2.50 -20.81 17.17
N GLY A 441 2.68 -20.80 18.50
CA GLY A 441 1.79 -21.46 19.46
C GLY A 441 0.39 -20.83 19.49
N ALA A 442 0.28 -19.52 19.41
CA ALA A 442 -0.99 -18.79 19.31
C ALA A 442 -1.73 -19.10 17.98
N LEU A 443 -0.99 -19.21 16.87
CA LEU A 443 -1.52 -19.61 15.55
C LEU A 443 -2.04 -21.06 15.58
N LEU A 444 -1.30 -21.98 16.19
CA LEU A 444 -1.75 -23.39 16.34
C LEU A 444 -2.95 -23.49 17.29
N GLY A 445 -2.95 -22.76 18.39
CA GLY A 445 -4.07 -22.72 19.34
C GLY A 445 -5.33 -22.15 18.73
N SER A 446 -5.21 -21.06 17.95
CA SER A 446 -6.35 -20.49 17.20
C SER A 446 -6.83 -21.41 16.09
N SER A 447 -5.94 -22.14 15.40
CA SER A 447 -6.30 -23.15 14.40
C SER A 447 -7.08 -24.31 14.99
N LEU A 448 -6.74 -24.76 16.20
CA LEU A 448 -7.47 -25.79 16.95
C LEU A 448 -8.85 -25.33 17.44
N LEU A 449 -8.95 -24.06 17.88
CA LEU A 449 -10.21 -23.41 18.29
C LEU A 449 -11.17 -23.24 17.11
N VAL A 450 -10.66 -22.81 15.96
CA VAL A 450 -11.41 -22.67 14.71
C VAL A 450 -11.83 -24.03 14.15
N GLY A 451 -11.01 -25.06 14.30
CA GLY A 451 -11.35 -26.44 13.91
C GLY A 451 -12.53 -27.06 14.70
N ARG A 452 -12.89 -26.49 15.86
CA ARG A 452 -14.05 -26.91 16.66
C ARG A 452 -15.37 -26.31 16.18
N PHE A 453 -15.37 -25.26 15.35
CA PHE A 453 -16.59 -24.71 14.74
C PHE A 453 -16.81 -25.29 13.35
N PRO A 454 -17.77 -26.20 13.20
CA PRO A 454 -17.94 -26.89 11.93
C PRO A 454 -18.70 -25.99 10.98
N ARG A 455 -18.10 -25.57 9.94
CA ARG A 455 -18.71 -25.42 8.60
C ARG A 455 -17.83 -24.58 7.69
N LEU A 456 -17.21 -25.24 6.72
CA LEU A 456 -16.79 -24.79 5.36
C LEU A 456 -15.74 -23.65 5.21
N VAL A 457 -15.56 -22.75 6.17
CA VAL A 457 -14.56 -21.64 6.08
C VAL A 457 -13.39 -21.87 7.05
N ALA A 458 -13.62 -22.62 8.12
CA ALA A 458 -12.65 -22.82 9.19
C ALA A 458 -11.50 -23.76 8.80
N TRP A 459 -11.76 -24.80 8.01
CA TRP A 459 -10.76 -25.79 7.64
C TRP A 459 -9.62 -25.27 6.76
N PRO A 460 -9.86 -24.43 5.72
CA PRO A 460 -8.76 -23.85 4.94
C PRO A 460 -7.89 -22.89 5.75
N LEU A 461 -8.49 -22.12 6.67
CA LEU A 461 -7.76 -21.22 7.56
C LEU A 461 -6.97 -21.99 8.63
N ALA A 462 -7.55 -23.07 9.17
CA ALA A 462 -6.87 -23.98 10.10
C ALA A 462 -5.70 -24.72 9.42
N ALA A 463 -5.87 -25.16 8.17
CA ALA A 463 -4.81 -25.80 7.40
C ALA A 463 -3.66 -24.84 7.09
N VAL A 464 -3.95 -23.59 6.69
CA VAL A 464 -2.93 -22.56 6.44
C VAL A 464 -2.24 -22.15 7.74
N GLY A 465 -2.97 -21.95 8.83
CA GLY A 465 -2.41 -21.63 10.14
C GLY A 465 -1.57 -22.78 10.70
N GLY A 466 -2.03 -24.03 10.54
CA GLY A 466 -1.29 -25.23 10.91
C GLY A 466 -0.02 -25.43 10.09
N LEU A 467 -0.07 -25.16 8.78
CA LEU A 467 1.10 -25.24 7.89
C LEU A 467 2.17 -24.17 8.24
N LEU A 468 1.73 -22.94 8.45
CA LEU A 468 2.62 -21.83 8.81
C LEU A 468 3.22 -22.01 10.21
N GLY A 469 2.41 -22.48 11.18
CA GLY A 469 2.87 -22.84 12.53
C GLY A 469 3.85 -24.02 12.52
N GLY A 470 3.58 -25.04 11.71
CA GLY A 470 4.46 -26.21 11.53
C GLY A 470 5.81 -25.82 10.91
N ILE A 471 5.82 -24.97 9.90
CA ILE A 471 7.06 -24.45 9.27
C ILE A 471 7.86 -23.61 10.29
N GLY A 472 7.19 -22.79 11.11
CA GLY A 472 7.82 -22.00 12.17
C GLY A 472 8.50 -22.87 13.22
N LEU A 473 7.82 -23.93 13.69
CA LEU A 473 8.36 -24.90 14.65
C LEU A 473 9.54 -25.72 14.09
N LEU A 474 9.42 -26.18 12.83
CA LEU A 474 10.52 -26.91 12.16
C LEU A 474 11.77 -26.04 11.98
N ARG A 475 11.60 -24.73 11.71
CA ARG A 475 12.71 -23.79 11.61
C ARG A 475 13.35 -23.49 12.97
N ALA A 476 12.53 -23.30 14.02
CA ALA A 476 13.03 -23.13 15.38
C ALA A 476 13.80 -24.36 15.87
N ALA A 477 13.29 -25.56 15.59
CA ALA A 477 13.95 -26.81 15.90
C ALA A 477 15.29 -27.00 15.12
N ARG A 478 15.32 -26.66 13.84
CA ARG A 478 16.55 -26.67 13.04
C ARG A 478 17.59 -25.67 13.56
N SER A 479 17.17 -24.45 13.92
CA SER A 479 18.06 -23.43 14.50
C SER A 479 18.65 -23.88 15.85
N ALA A 480 17.84 -24.55 16.68
CA ALA A 480 18.32 -25.12 17.95
C ALA A 480 19.30 -26.30 17.76
N LEU A 481 19.13 -27.10 16.71
CA LEU A 481 20.00 -28.20 16.36
C LEU A 481 21.30 -27.78 15.65
N SER A 482 21.29 -26.64 14.94
CA SER A 482 22.47 -26.12 14.24
C SER A 482 23.37 -25.23 15.11
N GLY A 483 22.97 -24.89 16.33
CA GLY A 483 23.78 -24.14 17.30
C GLY A 483 24.96 -24.92 17.91
N GLY A 484 25.28 -26.13 17.42
CA GLY A 484 26.34 -27.02 17.93
C GLY A 484 27.56 -27.23 17.01
N VAL A 485 27.75 -26.38 15.98
CA VAL A 485 28.92 -26.54 15.09
C VAL A 485 30.01 -25.56 15.50
N THR A 486 31.07 -26.11 16.03
CA THR A 486 32.38 -25.50 16.33
C THR A 486 32.95 -24.77 15.10
N THR A 487 33.44 -23.55 15.32
CA THR A 487 34.26 -22.79 14.40
C THR A 487 35.44 -23.60 13.87
N PRO A 488 35.69 -23.66 12.57
CA PRO A 488 36.95 -24.17 12.04
C PRO A 488 38.09 -23.20 12.39
N PRO A 489 39.34 -23.70 12.64
CA PRO A 489 40.49 -22.84 12.88
C PRO A 489 40.82 -21.99 11.66
N ALA A 490 41.33 -20.80 11.92
CA ALA A 490 41.77 -19.87 10.89
C ALA A 490 42.86 -20.49 10.01
N PRO A 491 42.91 -20.21 8.70
CA PRO A 491 44.00 -20.68 7.86
C PRO A 491 45.29 -19.95 8.21
N ASP A 492 46.37 -20.73 8.44
CA ASP A 492 47.73 -20.25 8.57
C ASP A 492 48.18 -19.61 7.24
N TYR A 493 48.51 -18.34 7.29
CA TYR A 493 49.27 -17.69 6.22
C TYR A 493 50.74 -17.91 6.46
N PRO A 494 51.52 -18.38 5.48
CA PRO A 494 52.98 -18.48 5.64
C PRO A 494 53.59 -17.08 5.71
N GLU A 495 54.43 -16.86 6.71
CA GLU A 495 55.32 -15.70 6.80
C GLU A 495 56.21 -15.64 5.56
N SER A 496 56.17 -14.52 4.84
CA SER A 496 57.16 -14.24 3.77
C SER A 496 58.47 -13.83 4.42
N ASP A 497 59.44 -14.73 4.36
CA ASP A 497 60.84 -14.42 4.66
C ASP A 497 61.32 -13.31 3.72
N GLY A 498 61.92 -12.29 4.32
CA GLY A 498 62.56 -11.21 3.62
C GLY A 498 63.93 -11.64 3.02
N GLN A 499 64.13 -11.21 1.82
CA GLN A 499 65.42 -10.72 1.31
C GLN A 499 65.18 -9.62 0.30
#